data_491ed1b1a60cc35497975cd55364b45c
#
_entry.id   491ed1b1a60cc35497975cd55364b45c
#
_cell.length_a   1.000
_cell.length_b   1.000
_cell.length_c   1.000
_cell.angle_alpha   90.00
_cell.angle_beta   90.00
_cell.angle_gamma   90.00
#
_symmetry.space_group_name_H-M   'P 1'
#
loop_
_entity.id
_entity.type
_entity.pdbx_description
1 polymer ?
#
loop_
_entity_poly.entity_id
_entity_poly.type
_entity_poly.pdbx_seq_one_letter_code
_entity_poly.pdbx_strand_id
1 'polypeptide(L)'
;MEKNLAAFLREDTKTVGVRFIKDTFSRDTENFQMTLVGTENVEAYSLSNKEYTYITDLELQVEDHVIVFVHDAPKVAIVTRVDEAVNIAPKDNVEYKWIACRVDYSQYKENCQKNRQIAEFMSTSYRKNVKEQFREIVLAGLDAKGKKALTNLLKG
;
A
#
# COMPACT_ATOMS: atom_id res chain seq x y z
N MET A 1 20.08 -19.33 31.99
CA MET A 1 19.36 -20.02 30.90
C MET A 1 19.41 -19.17 29.67
N GLU A 2 19.80 -19.70 28.57
CA GLU A 2 19.94 -18.94 27.33
C GLU A 2 18.56 -18.58 26.79
N LYS A 3 18.31 -17.29 26.64
CA LYS A 3 16.99 -16.73 26.30
C LYS A 3 16.48 -17.17 24.93
N ASN A 4 17.39 -17.53 24.03
CA ASN A 4 17.05 -17.88 22.65
C ASN A 4 17.08 -19.38 22.36
N LEU A 5 17.29 -20.21 23.37
CA LEU A 5 17.47 -21.64 23.21
C LEU A 5 16.29 -22.32 22.50
N ALA A 6 15.07 -21.89 22.81
CA ALA A 6 13.86 -22.44 22.23
C ALA A 6 13.81 -22.27 20.69
N ALA A 7 14.36 -21.18 20.15
CA ALA A 7 14.42 -20.95 18.71
C ALA A 7 15.32 -21.97 17.99
N PHE A 8 16.39 -22.42 18.64
CA PHE A 8 17.31 -23.41 18.07
C PHE A 8 16.80 -24.84 18.16
N LEU A 9 15.84 -25.11 19.04
CA LEU A 9 15.27 -26.44 19.22
C LEU A 9 14.12 -26.76 18.25
N ARG A 10 13.56 -25.75 17.59
CA ARG A 10 12.50 -25.91 16.61
C ARG A 10 13.07 -25.93 15.20
N GLU A 11 12.75 -26.96 14.43
CA GLU A 11 13.24 -27.14 13.04
C GLU A 11 12.63 -26.12 12.06
N ASP A 12 11.43 -25.63 12.35
CA ASP A 12 10.68 -24.69 11.52
C ASP A 12 11.06 -23.22 11.75
N THR A 13 11.98 -22.96 12.69
CA THR A 13 12.35 -21.60 13.08
C THR A 13 13.49 -21.07 12.24
N LYS A 14 13.35 -19.82 11.82
CA LYS A 14 14.39 -19.05 11.12
C LYS A 14 14.40 -17.60 11.62
N THR A 15 15.42 -16.86 11.23
CA THR A 15 15.50 -15.42 11.52
C THR A 15 15.24 -14.59 10.29
N VAL A 16 14.70 -13.40 10.52
CA VAL A 16 14.49 -12.38 9.50
C VAL A 16 15.03 -11.04 9.97
N GLY A 17 15.54 -10.26 9.04
CA GLY A 17 15.86 -8.86 9.27
C GLY A 17 14.68 -7.99 8.87
N VAL A 18 14.33 -7.03 9.70
CA VAL A 18 13.26 -6.08 9.41
C VAL A 18 13.71 -4.66 9.64
N ARG A 19 13.11 -3.71 8.92
CA ARG A 19 13.24 -2.28 9.13
C ARG A 19 11.88 -1.67 9.42
N PHE A 20 11.84 -0.74 10.34
CA PHE A 20 10.61 -0.04 10.68
C PHE A 20 10.28 1.03 9.66
N ILE A 21 8.99 1.17 9.37
CA ILE A 21 8.46 2.30 8.61
C ILE A 21 8.51 3.52 9.53
N LYS A 22 9.22 4.57 9.09
CA LYS A 22 9.21 5.84 9.80
C LYS A 22 7.87 6.53 9.54
N ASP A 23 7.22 6.99 10.61
CA ASP A 23 6.06 7.85 10.49
C ASP A 23 6.49 9.16 9.79
N THR A 24 6.05 9.34 8.55
CA THR A 24 6.25 10.58 7.81
C THR A 24 5.36 11.72 8.29
N PHE A 25 4.51 11.48 9.29
CA PHE A 25 3.76 12.51 9.99
C PHE A 25 4.62 13.20 11.06
N SER A 26 5.69 13.81 10.66
CA SER A 26 6.26 14.88 11.44
C SER A 26 5.32 16.10 11.31
N ARG A 27 4.93 16.67 12.44
CA ARG A 27 4.02 17.82 12.51
C ARG A 27 4.64 19.14 12.02
N ASP A 28 5.64 19.09 11.18
CA ASP A 28 6.20 20.25 10.51
C ASP A 28 5.33 20.58 9.30
N THR A 29 4.31 21.35 9.58
CA THR A 29 3.15 21.70 8.75
C THR A 29 3.44 22.67 7.62
N GLU A 30 4.68 22.92 7.23
CA GLU A 30 4.96 23.89 6.19
C GLU A 30 5.11 23.33 4.77
N ASN A 31 5.14 22.02 4.60
CA ASN A 31 5.17 21.39 3.27
C ASN A 31 4.31 20.13 3.22
N PHE A 32 3.01 20.27 3.47
CA PHE A 32 2.06 19.20 3.21
C PHE A 32 1.82 19.09 1.69
N GLN A 33 2.75 18.47 0.99
CA GLN A 33 2.43 17.85 -0.28
C GLN A 33 1.69 16.55 0.02
N MET A 34 0.39 16.59 -0.16
CA MET A 34 -0.44 15.39 -0.20
C MET A 34 0.06 14.53 -1.35
N THR A 35 0.99 13.63 -1.06
CA THR A 35 1.31 12.55 -1.98
C THR A 35 0.09 11.65 -1.97
N LEU A 36 -0.73 11.77 -3.00
CA LEU A 36 -1.85 10.88 -3.25
C LEU A 36 -1.34 9.45 -3.18
N VAL A 37 -1.71 8.74 -2.12
CA VAL A 37 -1.49 7.32 -1.95
C VAL A 37 -2.26 6.62 -3.07
N GLY A 38 -1.57 6.29 -4.14
CA GLY A 38 -2.20 5.71 -5.32
C GLY A 38 -1.24 5.21 -6.38
N THR A 39 0.05 5.28 -6.12
CA THR A 39 1.07 4.72 -6.99
C THR A 39 1.62 3.43 -6.39
N GLU A 40 1.69 2.42 -7.21
CA GLU A 40 2.19 1.07 -6.89
C GLU A 40 3.68 1.02 -6.50
N ASN A 41 4.31 2.15 -6.24
CA ASN A 41 5.71 2.25 -5.89
C ASN A 41 5.89 2.20 -4.38
N VAL A 42 6.41 1.08 -3.92
CA VAL A 42 6.87 0.80 -2.55
C VAL A 42 7.95 1.80 -2.07
N GLU A 43 8.45 2.66 -2.93
CA GLU A 43 9.48 3.67 -2.63
C GLU A 43 9.00 4.85 -1.76
N ALA A 44 7.70 4.92 -1.45
CA ALA A 44 7.13 6.04 -0.67
C ALA A 44 7.36 5.93 0.85
N TYR A 45 7.89 4.81 1.35
CA TYR A 45 8.13 4.65 2.79
C TYR A 45 9.57 4.95 3.15
N SER A 46 9.79 5.90 4.04
CA SER A 46 11.10 6.06 4.68
C SER A 46 11.29 4.94 5.71
N LEU A 47 12.30 4.13 5.51
CA LEU A 47 12.64 3.04 6.42
C LEU A 47 13.68 3.48 7.46
N SER A 48 13.68 2.81 8.61
CA SER A 48 14.74 2.98 9.61
C SER A 48 16.09 2.58 9.04
N ASN A 49 17.17 3.30 9.40
CA ASN A 49 18.52 2.97 8.94
C ASN A 49 19.03 1.66 9.53
N LYS A 50 18.55 1.29 10.71
CA LYS A 50 18.94 0.08 11.42
C LYS A 50 18.01 -1.07 11.06
N GLU A 51 18.58 -2.21 10.72
CA GLU A 51 17.90 -3.49 10.59
C GLU A 51 17.88 -4.18 11.96
N TYR A 52 16.73 -4.77 12.28
CA TYR A 52 16.52 -5.53 13.51
C TYR A 52 16.22 -6.98 13.18
N THR A 53 16.79 -7.90 13.95
CA THR A 53 16.58 -9.34 13.75
C THR A 53 15.43 -9.85 14.62
N TYR A 54 14.54 -10.60 14.02
CA TYR A 54 13.41 -11.27 14.67
C TYR A 54 13.39 -12.76 14.34
N ILE A 55 12.71 -13.53 15.15
CA ILE A 55 12.51 -14.96 14.98
C ILE A 55 11.14 -15.18 14.33
N THR A 56 11.04 -16.14 13.46
CA THR A 56 9.77 -16.50 12.80
C THR A 56 9.71 -17.99 12.44
N ASP A 57 8.52 -18.54 12.43
CA ASP A 57 8.15 -19.82 11.82
C ASP A 57 7.28 -19.63 10.57
N LEU A 58 7.07 -18.37 10.16
CA LEU A 58 6.29 -18.02 8.98
C LEU A 58 7.12 -18.07 7.71
N GLU A 59 6.50 -18.44 6.61
CA GLU A 59 7.08 -18.31 5.28
C GLU A 59 6.98 -16.84 4.84
N LEU A 60 8.09 -16.12 4.97
CA LEU A 60 8.21 -14.71 4.65
C LEU A 60 9.16 -14.49 3.47
N GLN A 61 8.92 -13.41 2.74
CA GLN A 61 9.76 -12.94 1.65
C GLN A 61 10.23 -11.51 1.95
N VAL A 62 11.32 -11.11 1.30
CA VAL A 62 11.75 -9.70 1.31
C VAL A 62 10.62 -8.83 0.78
N GLU A 63 10.42 -7.66 1.37
CA GLU A 63 9.33 -6.72 1.12
C GLU A 63 7.97 -7.09 1.74
N ASP A 64 7.84 -8.26 2.38
CA ASP A 64 6.64 -8.54 3.17
C ASP A 64 6.50 -7.55 4.34
N HIS A 65 5.27 -7.10 4.56
CA HIS A 65 4.93 -6.32 5.75
C HIS A 65 4.54 -7.26 6.88
N VAL A 66 5.12 -7.02 8.04
CA VAL A 66 4.90 -7.83 9.24
C VAL A 66 4.57 -6.96 10.44
N ILE A 67 3.88 -7.54 11.40
CA ILE A 67 3.65 -6.92 12.70
C ILE A 67 4.62 -7.52 13.71
N VAL A 68 5.30 -6.64 14.43
CA VAL A 68 6.20 -6.96 15.53
C VAL A 68 5.82 -6.15 16.77
N PHE A 69 6.16 -6.65 17.96
CA PHE A 69 5.91 -5.93 19.20
C PHE A 69 7.17 -5.23 19.68
N VAL A 70 7.07 -3.92 19.93
CA VAL A 70 8.13 -3.09 20.50
C VAL A 70 7.57 -2.46 21.76
N HIS A 71 8.17 -2.75 22.92
CA HIS A 71 7.65 -2.29 24.24
C HIS A 71 6.15 -2.55 24.40
N ASP A 72 5.73 -3.79 24.09
CA ASP A 72 4.34 -4.27 24.17
C ASP A 72 3.34 -3.56 23.23
N ALA A 73 3.82 -2.74 22.32
CA ALA A 73 3.01 -2.11 21.27
C ALA A 73 3.26 -2.75 19.90
N PRO A 74 2.21 -3.08 19.13
CA PRO A 74 2.37 -3.58 17.78
C PRO A 74 2.85 -2.48 16.84
N LYS A 75 3.83 -2.82 16.00
CA LYS A 75 4.37 -1.94 14.97
C LYS A 75 4.51 -2.68 13.65
N VAL A 76 4.31 -1.96 12.56
CA VAL A 76 4.52 -2.48 11.21
C VAL A 76 5.98 -2.31 10.82
N ALA A 77 6.56 -3.39 10.29
CA ALA A 77 7.90 -3.40 9.74
C ALA A 77 7.92 -4.09 8.38
N ILE A 78 8.97 -3.86 7.61
CA ILE A 78 9.18 -4.48 6.31
C ILE A 78 10.34 -5.46 6.43
N VAL A 79 10.16 -6.67 5.91
CA VAL A 79 11.20 -7.71 5.85
C VAL A 79 12.26 -7.28 4.82
N THR A 80 13.49 -7.18 5.25
CA THR A 80 14.64 -6.80 4.42
C THR A 80 15.61 -7.95 4.18
N ARG A 81 15.56 -8.98 5.02
CA ARG A 81 16.40 -10.18 4.93
C ARG A 81 15.63 -11.39 5.43
N VAL A 82 15.77 -12.51 4.76
CA VAL A 82 15.25 -13.81 5.20
C VAL A 82 16.42 -14.76 5.27
N ASP A 83 16.65 -15.36 6.45
CA ASP A 83 17.69 -16.35 6.66
C ASP A 83 17.12 -17.75 6.45
N GLU A 84 17.93 -18.69 5.97
CA GLU A 84 17.49 -20.08 5.76
C GLU A 84 17.30 -20.83 7.08
N ALA A 85 17.98 -20.41 8.12
CA ALA A 85 17.95 -20.97 9.46
C ALA A 85 18.09 -19.86 10.51
N VAL A 86 18.13 -20.23 11.79
CA VAL A 86 18.36 -19.30 12.89
C VAL A 86 19.78 -18.74 12.84
N ASN A 87 19.92 -17.47 12.55
CA ASN A 87 21.20 -16.77 12.40
C ASN A 87 21.40 -15.73 13.54
N ILE A 88 21.52 -16.24 14.76
CA ILE A 88 21.85 -15.50 15.97
C ILE A 88 22.81 -16.33 16.81
N ALA A 89 23.63 -15.68 17.61
CA ALA A 89 24.52 -16.41 18.50
C ALA A 89 23.74 -16.97 19.70
N PRO A 90 23.88 -18.27 20.04
CA PRO A 90 23.16 -18.86 21.16
C PRO A 90 23.43 -18.17 22.49
N LYS A 91 24.60 -17.55 22.64
CA LYS A 91 25.05 -16.84 23.85
C LYS A 91 24.72 -15.36 23.87
N ASP A 92 23.99 -14.85 22.89
CA ASP A 92 23.56 -13.48 22.89
C ASP A 92 22.72 -13.16 24.13
N ASN A 93 23.06 -12.09 24.82
CA ASN A 93 22.32 -11.62 25.99
C ASN A 93 21.01 -10.91 25.61
N VAL A 94 20.76 -10.75 24.33
CA VAL A 94 19.56 -10.11 23.80
C VAL A 94 18.49 -11.17 23.59
N GLU A 95 17.29 -10.94 24.09
CA GLU A 95 16.13 -11.75 23.79
C GLU A 95 15.55 -11.30 22.45
N TYR A 96 15.65 -12.17 21.46
CA TYR A 96 15.04 -11.93 20.15
C TYR A 96 13.55 -12.23 20.21
N LYS A 97 12.75 -11.31 19.69
CA LYS A 97 11.29 -11.43 19.68
C LYS A 97 10.80 -12.11 18.41
N TRP A 98 9.59 -12.61 18.46
CA TRP A 98 8.92 -13.27 17.35
C TRP A 98 8.18 -12.27 16.47
N ILE A 99 8.10 -12.57 15.16
CA ILE A 99 7.14 -11.93 14.28
C ILE A 99 5.74 -12.36 14.71
N ALA A 100 4.83 -11.41 14.89
CA ALA A 100 3.46 -11.70 15.29
C ALA A 100 2.62 -12.25 14.14
N CYS A 101 2.67 -11.58 12.98
CA CYS A 101 1.97 -12.03 11.77
C CYS A 101 2.49 -11.30 10.53
N ARG A 102 2.18 -11.87 9.36
CA ARG A 102 2.30 -11.17 8.07
C ARG A 102 1.04 -10.38 7.81
N VAL A 103 1.19 -9.17 7.28
CA VAL A 103 0.06 -8.34 6.87
C VAL A 103 -0.34 -8.68 5.44
N ASP A 104 -1.60 -9.03 5.22
CA ASP A 104 -2.17 -9.28 3.91
C ASP A 104 -3.00 -8.08 3.45
N TYR A 105 -2.54 -7.41 2.39
CA TYR A 105 -3.21 -6.27 1.78
C TYR A 105 -4.09 -6.62 0.58
N SER A 106 -4.26 -7.90 0.24
CA SER A 106 -4.95 -8.32 -0.98
C SER A 106 -6.36 -7.75 -1.07
N GLN A 107 -7.14 -7.87 0.00
CA GLN A 107 -8.51 -7.34 0.06
C GLN A 107 -8.55 -5.81 -0.06
N TYR A 108 -7.62 -5.12 0.58
CA TYR A 108 -7.51 -3.67 0.47
C TYR A 108 -7.20 -3.24 -0.97
N LYS A 109 -6.22 -3.87 -1.60
CA LYS A 109 -5.84 -3.57 -3.00
C LYS A 109 -7.00 -3.82 -3.96
N GLU A 110 -7.72 -4.93 -3.79
CA GLU A 110 -8.90 -5.25 -4.58
C GLU A 110 -10.00 -4.19 -4.44
N ASN A 111 -10.28 -3.78 -3.22
CA ASN A 111 -11.28 -2.74 -2.95
C ASN A 111 -10.88 -1.38 -3.55
N CYS A 112 -9.61 -1.00 -3.44
CA CYS A 112 -9.10 0.21 -4.08
C CYS A 112 -9.23 0.16 -5.60
N GLN A 113 -8.93 -0.97 -6.21
CA GLN A 113 -9.07 -1.17 -7.65
C GLN A 113 -10.53 -1.06 -8.10
N LYS A 114 -11.44 -1.72 -7.39
CA LYS A 114 -12.88 -1.64 -7.65
C LYS A 114 -13.40 -0.20 -7.54
N ASN A 115 -13.00 0.53 -6.50
CA ASN A 115 -13.39 1.91 -6.32
C ASN A 115 -12.88 2.80 -7.47
N ARG A 116 -11.65 2.58 -7.93
CA ARG A 116 -11.09 3.30 -9.08
C ARG A 116 -11.90 3.03 -10.34
N GLN A 117 -12.22 1.78 -10.63
CA GLN A 117 -13.02 1.39 -11.79
C GLN A 117 -14.41 2.02 -11.75
N ILE A 118 -15.06 2.02 -10.59
CA ILE A 118 -16.38 2.67 -10.39
C ILE A 118 -16.27 4.17 -10.64
N ALA A 119 -15.25 4.84 -10.09
CA ALA A 119 -15.04 6.27 -10.28
C ALA A 119 -14.79 6.64 -11.74
N GLU A 120 -14.01 5.85 -12.47
CA GLU A 120 -13.78 6.03 -13.91
C GLU A 120 -15.08 5.85 -14.71
N PHE A 121 -15.84 4.80 -14.42
CA PHE A 121 -17.13 4.56 -15.05
C PHE A 121 -18.10 5.71 -14.82
N MET A 122 -18.24 6.16 -13.57
CA MET A 122 -19.12 7.28 -13.21
C MET A 122 -18.69 8.58 -13.88
N SER A 123 -17.40 8.88 -13.92
CA SER A 123 -16.86 10.06 -14.60
C SER A 123 -17.15 10.04 -16.10
N THR A 124 -16.98 8.90 -16.75
CA THR A 124 -17.25 8.73 -18.18
C THR A 124 -18.75 8.88 -18.48
N SER A 125 -19.60 8.24 -17.68
CA SER A 125 -21.06 8.34 -17.80
C SER A 125 -21.55 9.75 -17.57
N TYR A 126 -21.03 10.45 -16.55
CA TYR A 126 -21.37 11.83 -16.27
C TYR A 126 -21.00 12.76 -17.46
N ARG A 127 -19.78 12.63 -17.99
CA ARG A 127 -19.34 13.43 -19.15
C ARG A 127 -20.21 13.19 -20.39
N LYS A 128 -20.61 11.96 -20.61
CA LYS A 128 -21.51 11.61 -21.72
C LYS A 128 -22.87 12.28 -21.55
N ASN A 129 -23.48 12.16 -20.37
CA ASN A 129 -24.78 12.74 -20.07
C ASN A 129 -24.76 14.26 -20.16
N VAL A 130 -23.75 14.93 -19.63
CA VAL A 130 -23.58 16.39 -19.72
C VAL A 130 -23.47 16.84 -21.19
N LYS A 131 -22.71 16.11 -22.01
CA LYS A 131 -22.58 16.41 -23.43
C LYS A 131 -23.89 16.24 -24.18
N GLU A 132 -24.65 15.21 -23.89
CA GLU A 132 -25.96 14.96 -24.49
C GLU A 132 -26.98 16.06 -24.10
N GLN A 133 -27.07 16.39 -22.82
CA GLN A 133 -27.93 17.46 -22.32
C GLN A 133 -27.59 18.83 -22.94
N PHE A 134 -26.31 19.16 -23.03
CA PHE A 134 -25.85 20.41 -23.66
C PHE A 134 -26.24 20.45 -25.12
N ARG A 135 -26.06 19.35 -25.84
CA ARG A 135 -26.47 19.21 -27.23
C ARG A 135 -27.99 19.42 -27.43
N GLU A 136 -28.79 18.84 -26.57
CA GLU A 136 -30.26 19.00 -26.59
C GLU A 136 -30.66 20.47 -26.37
N ILE A 137 -30.06 21.15 -25.39
CA ILE A 137 -30.33 22.56 -25.10
C ILE A 137 -29.97 23.43 -26.29
N VAL A 138 -28.82 23.24 -26.90
CA VAL A 138 -28.37 23.98 -28.06
C VAL A 138 -29.30 23.75 -29.26
N LEU A 139 -29.68 22.50 -29.52
CA LEU A 139 -30.58 22.17 -30.64
C LEU A 139 -31.99 22.73 -30.44
N ALA A 140 -32.49 22.74 -29.19
CA ALA A 140 -33.80 23.33 -28.89
C ALA A 140 -33.87 24.83 -29.13
N GLY A 141 -32.76 25.57 -28.99
CA GLY A 141 -32.66 27.01 -29.25
C GLY A 141 -32.49 27.38 -30.71
N LEU A 142 -32.34 26.40 -31.61
CA LEU A 142 -32.14 26.63 -33.03
C LEU A 142 -33.40 26.40 -33.85
N ASP A 143 -33.63 27.22 -34.89
CA ASP A 143 -34.64 26.95 -35.93
C ASP A 143 -34.19 25.75 -36.82
N ALA A 144 -35.07 25.34 -37.73
CA ALA A 144 -34.80 24.20 -38.61
C ALA A 144 -33.55 24.38 -39.49
N LYS A 145 -33.31 25.60 -39.94
CA LYS A 145 -32.16 25.97 -40.77
C LYS A 145 -30.86 25.94 -39.94
N GLY A 146 -30.90 26.46 -38.72
CA GLY A 146 -29.74 26.42 -37.79
C GLY A 146 -29.39 24.99 -37.37
N LYS A 147 -30.39 24.13 -37.09
CA LYS A 147 -30.17 22.71 -36.80
C LYS A 147 -29.48 21.96 -37.94
N LYS A 148 -29.91 22.20 -39.17
CA LYS A 148 -29.34 21.59 -40.37
C LYS A 148 -27.88 22.03 -40.57
N ALA A 149 -27.63 23.34 -40.45
CA ALA A 149 -26.28 23.87 -40.56
C ALA A 149 -25.33 23.33 -39.51
N LEU A 150 -25.75 23.26 -38.23
CA LEU A 150 -24.96 22.70 -37.16
C LEU A 150 -24.68 21.19 -37.35
N THR A 151 -25.69 20.44 -37.77
CA THR A 151 -25.54 18.98 -38.06
C THR A 151 -24.52 18.73 -39.17
N ASN A 152 -24.51 19.57 -40.18
CA ASN A 152 -23.54 19.42 -41.29
C ASN A 152 -22.12 19.75 -40.81
N LEU A 153 -21.93 20.78 -39.96
CA LEU A 153 -20.62 21.10 -39.37
C LEU A 153 -20.08 19.99 -38.44
N LEU A 154 -20.95 19.28 -37.72
CA LEU A 154 -20.56 18.21 -36.82
C LEU A 154 -20.23 16.88 -37.54
N LYS A 155 -20.66 16.73 -38.78
CA LYS A 155 -20.37 15.55 -39.61
C LYS A 155 -19.09 15.65 -40.43
N GLY A 156 -18.58 16.86 -40.56
CA GLY A 156 -17.31 17.13 -41.20
C GLY A 156 -16.14 16.88 -40.26
#